data_7fb88d1588c6c7e9b5e3e12cf5862e9c
#
_entry.id   7fb88d1588c6c7e9b5e3e12cf5862e9c
#
_cell.length_a   1.000
_cell.length_b   1.000
_cell.length_c   1.000
_cell.angle_alpha   90.00
_cell.angle_beta   90.00
_cell.angle_gamma   90.00
#
_symmetry.space_group_name_H-M   'P 1'
#
loop_
_entity.id
_entity.type
_entity.pdbx_description
1 polymer ?
#
loop_
_entity_poly.entity_id
_entity_poly.type
_entity_poly.pdbx_seq_one_letter_code
_entity_poly.pdbx_strand_id
1 'polypeptide(L)'
;MMAALGMSVICNLSMYTAYHDYFASTDPPQERFHSGDQLASKKISILTVDGTIMPPFTERLLHQIEHVTKDDAVMGVLLVVDSPGGLVADSHEIYHRLKLLAEKKPIYVQMKRMAASGGYYIAMGAGPSGQIYAEPTTWTGSIGVIIPRYDASQLAEKIGVVSDPLKTGEFKDALNPLRPMTANERKLWEGILDQSFQKFIKVIDDNREGLDSDAVKALATGQIYTADDALANKLVDKIGYQEDSLKALQEKLGLEKVRIVKYHSHTTLLEQLLGTAQARPPVDPWKLIMEASVPRAMYLCSWMPALPE
;
A
#
# COMPACT_ATOMS: atom_id res chain seq x y z
N MET A 1 12.75 -29.61 43.40
CA MET A 1 11.32 -29.30 43.18
C MET A 1 11.10 -27.89 42.58
N MET A 2 11.67 -26.83 43.15
CA MET A 2 11.52 -25.46 42.64
C MET A 2 12.03 -25.26 41.21
N ALA A 3 13.19 -25.84 40.80
CA ALA A 3 13.73 -25.75 39.48
C ALA A 3 12.82 -26.41 38.43
N ALA A 4 12.21 -27.56 38.73
CA ALA A 4 11.27 -28.24 37.83
C ALA A 4 9.97 -27.44 37.69
N LEU A 5 9.50 -26.78 38.71
CA LEU A 5 8.33 -25.89 38.67
C LEU A 5 8.63 -24.65 37.79
N GLY A 6 9.81 -24.04 37.96
CA GLY A 6 10.25 -22.92 37.12
C GLY A 6 10.34 -23.29 35.63
N MET A 7 10.92 -24.45 35.35
CA MET A 7 11.02 -24.96 33.96
C MET A 7 9.63 -25.21 33.34
N SER A 8 8.70 -25.80 34.12
CA SER A 8 7.32 -26.02 33.69
C SER A 8 6.59 -24.72 33.37
N VAL A 9 6.76 -23.69 34.19
CA VAL A 9 6.15 -22.37 33.94
C VAL A 9 6.71 -21.74 32.68
N ILE A 10 8.04 -21.80 32.48
CA ILE A 10 8.68 -21.28 31.27
C ILE A 10 8.20 -22.02 30.02
N CYS A 11 8.13 -23.35 30.05
CA CYS A 11 7.62 -24.16 28.94
C CYS A 11 6.16 -23.83 28.63
N ASN A 12 5.31 -23.73 29.66
CA ASN A 12 3.90 -23.38 29.45
C ASN A 12 3.73 -21.95 28.88
N LEU A 13 4.54 -21.00 29.36
CA LEU A 13 4.53 -19.64 28.83
C LEU A 13 4.99 -19.61 27.36
N SER A 14 6.05 -20.34 27.04
CA SER A 14 6.56 -20.46 25.67
C SER A 14 5.55 -21.18 24.75
N MET A 15 4.89 -22.21 25.22
CA MET A 15 3.83 -22.89 24.45
C MET A 15 2.60 -21.98 24.27
N TYR A 16 2.23 -21.23 25.29
CA TYR A 16 1.13 -20.26 25.23
C TYR A 16 1.44 -19.14 24.22
N THR A 17 2.66 -18.57 24.23
CA THR A 17 3.06 -17.55 23.27
C THR A 17 3.08 -18.13 21.84
N ALA A 18 3.69 -19.29 21.62
CA ALA A 18 3.70 -19.94 20.31
C ALA A 18 2.29 -20.28 19.79
N TYR A 19 1.41 -20.74 20.67
CA TYR A 19 0.00 -20.98 20.34
C TYR A 19 -0.72 -19.67 20.00
N HIS A 20 -0.55 -18.65 20.81
CA HIS A 20 -1.13 -17.33 20.59
C HIS A 20 -0.62 -16.72 19.27
N ASP A 21 0.69 -16.78 19.01
CA ASP A 21 1.29 -16.27 17.77
C ASP A 21 0.79 -17.03 16.52
N TYR A 22 0.57 -18.35 16.64
CA TYR A 22 0.00 -19.15 15.54
C TYR A 22 -1.42 -18.69 15.15
N PHE A 23 -2.23 -18.26 16.15
CA PHE A 23 -3.60 -17.79 15.91
C PHE A 23 -3.71 -16.25 15.84
N ALA A 24 -2.67 -15.49 16.20
CA ALA A 24 -2.70 -14.02 16.20
C ALA A 24 -3.03 -13.42 14.83
N SER A 25 -2.69 -14.13 13.73
CA SER A 25 -3.08 -13.73 12.37
C SER A 25 -4.60 -13.83 12.12
N THR A 26 -5.34 -14.52 13.01
CA THR A 26 -6.79 -14.69 12.93
C THR A 26 -7.54 -13.76 13.89
N ASP A 27 -6.84 -13.09 14.82
CA ASP A 27 -7.45 -12.15 15.73
C ASP A 27 -7.99 -10.93 14.98
N PRO A 28 -9.25 -10.50 15.24
CA PRO A 28 -9.80 -9.32 14.60
C PRO A 28 -8.98 -8.08 14.95
N PRO A 29 -8.77 -7.15 14.01
CA PRO A 29 -8.04 -5.93 14.28
C PRO A 29 -8.78 -5.13 15.38
N GLN A 30 -8.01 -4.46 16.26
CA GLN A 30 -8.59 -3.72 17.37
C GLN A 30 -9.35 -2.48 16.87
N GLU A 31 -10.66 -2.45 17.11
CA GLU A 31 -11.50 -1.30 16.81
C GLU A 31 -11.25 -0.17 17.82
N ARG A 32 -11.11 1.06 17.31
CA ARG A 32 -11.06 2.29 18.13
C ARG A 32 -12.08 3.30 17.62
N PHE A 33 -12.80 3.90 18.55
CA PHE A 33 -13.70 5.02 18.26
C PHE A 33 -12.91 6.21 17.72
N HIS A 34 -13.40 6.78 16.62
CA HIS A 34 -12.83 7.98 16.02
C HIS A 34 -13.72 9.20 16.28
N SER A 35 -15.00 9.13 15.88
CA SER A 35 -15.95 10.24 16.00
C SER A 35 -17.40 9.76 15.77
N GLY A 36 -18.35 10.69 15.78
CA GLY A 36 -19.76 10.41 15.59
C GLY A 36 -20.48 10.04 16.88
N ASP A 37 -21.60 9.29 16.79
CA ASP A 37 -22.36 8.84 17.94
C ASP A 37 -21.80 7.53 18.48
N GLN A 38 -21.23 7.56 19.68
CA GLN A 38 -20.57 6.43 20.32
C GLN A 38 -21.52 5.24 20.57
N LEU A 39 -22.82 5.50 20.74
CA LEU A 39 -23.83 4.49 21.02
C LEU A 39 -24.51 3.95 19.75
N ALA A 40 -24.20 4.51 18.58
CA ALA A 40 -24.79 4.03 17.32
C ALA A 40 -24.33 2.58 17.03
N SER A 41 -25.29 1.75 16.64
CA SER A 41 -25.03 0.36 16.24
C SER A 41 -24.42 0.25 14.84
N LYS A 42 -24.74 1.21 13.95
CA LYS A 42 -24.18 1.28 12.59
C LYS A 42 -22.87 2.04 12.58
N LYS A 43 -21.93 1.55 11.76
CA LYS A 43 -20.57 2.08 11.70
C LYS A 43 -20.20 2.56 10.29
N ILE A 44 -19.30 3.54 10.24
CA ILE A 44 -18.43 3.82 9.09
C ILE A 44 -17.01 3.47 9.51
N SER A 45 -16.34 2.64 8.73
CA SER A 45 -14.95 2.26 8.96
C SER A 45 -14.00 3.20 8.24
N ILE A 46 -12.95 3.65 8.92
CA ILE A 46 -11.81 4.33 8.29
C ILE A 46 -10.69 3.30 8.14
N LEU A 47 -10.32 3.00 6.89
CA LEU A 47 -9.11 2.26 6.53
C LEU A 47 -8.04 3.27 6.11
N THR A 48 -6.82 3.13 6.63
CA THR A 48 -5.75 4.10 6.37
C THR A 48 -4.59 3.43 5.65
N VAL A 49 -4.16 4.07 4.55
CA VAL A 49 -2.93 3.74 3.81
C VAL A 49 -1.94 4.87 4.06
N ASP A 50 -0.95 4.62 4.90
CA ASP A 50 0.07 5.60 5.28
C ASP A 50 1.46 5.06 4.95
N GLY A 51 2.23 5.79 4.14
CA GLY A 51 3.56 5.42 3.68
C GLY A 51 3.58 4.50 2.46
N THR A 52 4.69 3.79 2.29
CA THR A 52 4.94 2.97 1.10
C THR A 52 4.14 1.66 1.12
N ILE A 53 3.52 1.32 -0.01
CA ILE A 53 2.73 0.09 -0.17
C ILE A 53 3.68 -1.09 -0.42
N MET A 54 3.98 -1.82 0.66
CA MET A 54 4.86 -2.99 0.66
C MET A 54 4.68 -3.77 1.98
N PRO A 55 5.10 -5.04 2.07
CA PRO A 55 5.08 -5.78 3.34
C PRO A 55 5.91 -5.06 4.43
N PRO A 56 5.49 -5.15 5.70
CA PRO A 56 4.33 -5.87 6.25
C PRO A 56 3.03 -5.04 6.25
N PHE A 57 3.06 -3.83 5.69
CA PHE A 57 1.88 -2.94 5.66
C PHE A 57 0.72 -3.55 4.86
N THR A 58 1.03 -4.11 3.68
CA THR A 58 0.03 -4.71 2.78
C THR A 58 -0.79 -5.78 3.50
N GLU A 59 -0.13 -6.72 4.16
CA GLU A 59 -0.78 -7.83 4.88
C GLU A 59 -1.74 -7.33 5.97
N ARG A 60 -1.32 -6.34 6.75
CA ARG A 60 -2.15 -5.73 7.79
C ARG A 60 -3.39 -5.06 7.22
N LEU A 61 -3.24 -4.32 6.12
CA LEU A 61 -4.38 -3.67 5.47
C LEU A 61 -5.35 -4.69 4.87
N LEU A 62 -4.85 -5.74 4.23
CA LEU A 62 -5.68 -6.82 3.69
C LEU A 62 -6.52 -7.49 4.77
N HIS A 63 -5.93 -7.74 5.94
CA HIS A 63 -6.65 -8.29 7.09
C HIS A 63 -7.74 -7.33 7.60
N GLN A 64 -7.48 -6.01 7.64
CA GLN A 64 -8.48 -5.01 7.99
C GLN A 64 -9.63 -4.96 6.97
N ILE A 65 -9.32 -5.01 5.66
CA ILE A 65 -10.32 -5.06 4.58
C ILE A 65 -11.22 -6.29 4.74
N GLU A 66 -10.63 -7.45 5.01
CA GLU A 66 -11.38 -8.69 5.23
C GLU A 66 -12.31 -8.59 6.45
N HIS A 67 -11.81 -8.06 7.57
CA HIS A 67 -12.61 -7.84 8.76
C HIS A 67 -13.80 -6.90 8.49
N VAL A 68 -13.54 -5.75 7.88
CA VAL A 68 -14.58 -4.77 7.50
C VAL A 68 -15.61 -5.36 6.53
N THR A 69 -15.17 -6.24 5.63
CA THR A 69 -16.06 -6.93 4.68
C THR A 69 -17.07 -7.84 5.39
N LYS A 70 -16.65 -8.48 6.49
CA LYS A 70 -17.45 -9.44 7.29
C LYS A 70 -18.30 -8.77 8.38
N ASP A 71 -17.97 -7.56 8.82
CA ASP A 71 -18.72 -6.86 9.90
C ASP A 71 -19.99 -6.22 9.35
N ASP A 72 -21.13 -6.83 9.60
CA ASP A 72 -22.46 -6.34 9.17
C ASP A 72 -22.84 -4.98 9.78
N ALA A 73 -22.22 -4.57 10.88
CA ALA A 73 -22.44 -3.25 11.46
C ALA A 73 -21.76 -2.13 10.64
N VAL A 74 -20.74 -2.44 9.85
CA VAL A 74 -20.10 -1.48 8.96
C VAL A 74 -20.92 -1.28 7.70
N MET A 75 -21.46 -0.07 7.55
CA MET A 75 -22.35 0.30 6.45
C MET A 75 -21.61 0.92 5.26
N GLY A 76 -20.42 1.46 5.48
CA GLY A 76 -19.58 2.07 4.44
C GLY A 76 -18.16 2.28 4.94
N VAL A 77 -17.27 2.60 4.01
CA VAL A 77 -15.83 2.72 4.26
C VAL A 77 -15.30 4.05 3.74
N LEU A 78 -14.52 4.74 4.55
CA LEU A 78 -13.64 5.81 4.10
C LEU A 78 -12.21 5.27 4.01
N LEU A 79 -11.68 5.18 2.79
CA LEU A 79 -10.27 4.88 2.55
C LEU A 79 -9.46 6.18 2.60
N VAL A 80 -8.62 6.33 3.60
CA VAL A 80 -7.72 7.49 3.73
C VAL A 80 -6.37 7.11 3.17
N VAL A 81 -5.89 7.87 2.17
CA VAL A 81 -4.63 7.58 1.47
C VAL A 81 -3.64 8.71 1.68
N ASP A 82 -2.47 8.37 2.20
CA ASP A 82 -1.30 9.24 2.33
C ASP A 82 -0.04 8.46 1.95
N SER A 83 0.13 8.20 0.65
CA SER A 83 1.11 7.24 0.14
C SER A 83 1.75 7.71 -1.18
N PRO A 84 3.08 7.57 -1.32
CA PRO A 84 3.78 7.75 -2.58
C PRO A 84 3.60 6.56 -3.56
N GLY A 85 2.89 5.51 -3.15
CA GLY A 85 2.77 4.24 -3.88
C GLY A 85 3.66 3.14 -3.31
N GLY A 86 4.02 2.17 -4.13
CA GLY A 86 4.86 1.04 -3.72
C GLY A 86 4.91 -0.09 -4.75
N LEU A 87 4.93 -1.33 -4.29
CA LEU A 87 5.05 -2.50 -5.16
C LEU A 87 3.79 -2.69 -6.01
N VAL A 88 3.98 -3.02 -7.30
CA VAL A 88 2.88 -3.24 -8.25
C VAL A 88 1.95 -4.36 -7.77
N ALA A 89 2.51 -5.48 -7.34
CA ALA A 89 1.72 -6.64 -6.90
C ALA A 89 0.87 -6.30 -5.68
N ASP A 90 1.46 -5.65 -4.68
CA ASP A 90 0.78 -5.24 -3.43
C ASP A 90 -0.34 -4.23 -3.70
N SER A 91 -0.05 -3.21 -4.53
CA SER A 91 -1.05 -2.23 -4.94
C SER A 91 -2.22 -2.87 -5.67
N HIS A 92 -1.94 -3.86 -6.54
CA HIS A 92 -2.97 -4.57 -7.28
C HIS A 92 -3.81 -5.49 -6.37
N GLU A 93 -3.20 -6.16 -5.40
CA GLU A 93 -3.93 -7.00 -4.45
C GLU A 93 -4.85 -6.17 -3.56
N ILE A 94 -4.36 -5.05 -3.01
CA ILE A 94 -5.18 -4.11 -2.23
C ILE A 94 -6.35 -3.60 -3.08
N TYR A 95 -6.07 -3.12 -4.30
CA TYR A 95 -7.12 -2.69 -5.23
C TYR A 95 -8.18 -3.77 -5.44
N HIS A 96 -7.76 -5.01 -5.71
CA HIS A 96 -8.68 -6.13 -5.92
C HIS A 96 -9.58 -6.37 -4.71
N ARG A 97 -9.03 -6.36 -3.49
CA ARG A 97 -9.79 -6.55 -2.26
C ARG A 97 -10.75 -5.39 -1.97
N LEU A 98 -10.33 -4.17 -2.24
CA LEU A 98 -11.19 -2.99 -2.11
C LEU A 98 -12.34 -3.04 -3.13
N LYS A 99 -12.08 -3.44 -4.36
CA LYS A 99 -13.12 -3.63 -5.39
C LYS A 99 -14.19 -4.62 -4.95
N LEU A 100 -13.78 -5.79 -4.41
CA LEU A 100 -14.73 -6.77 -3.86
C LEU A 100 -15.52 -6.23 -2.65
N LEU A 101 -14.90 -5.39 -1.83
CA LEU A 101 -15.56 -4.71 -0.73
C LEU A 101 -16.56 -3.67 -1.26
N ALA A 102 -16.20 -2.91 -2.31
CA ALA A 102 -17.07 -1.89 -2.92
C ALA A 102 -18.37 -2.47 -3.51
N GLU A 103 -18.36 -3.74 -3.94
CA GLU A 103 -19.58 -4.46 -4.36
C GLU A 103 -20.60 -4.66 -3.22
N LYS A 104 -20.14 -4.64 -1.96
CA LYS A 104 -20.97 -4.87 -0.77
C LYS A 104 -21.26 -3.61 0.01
N LYS A 105 -20.31 -2.68 0.08
CA LYS A 105 -20.33 -1.50 0.94
C LYS A 105 -19.75 -0.32 0.18
N PRO A 106 -20.41 0.84 0.11
CA PRO A 106 -19.87 2.01 -0.57
C PRO A 106 -18.53 2.43 0.06
N ILE A 107 -17.55 2.72 -0.79
CA ILE A 107 -16.23 3.20 -0.41
C ILE A 107 -16.07 4.62 -0.95
N TYR A 108 -15.73 5.57 -0.07
CA TYR A 108 -15.23 6.88 -0.45
C TYR A 108 -13.73 6.94 -0.16
N VAL A 109 -13.03 7.77 -0.90
CA VAL A 109 -11.58 7.96 -0.73
C VAL A 109 -11.30 9.39 -0.28
N GLN A 110 -10.43 9.52 0.71
CA GLN A 110 -9.83 10.79 1.11
C GLN A 110 -8.33 10.75 0.87
N MET A 111 -7.86 11.51 -0.07
CA MET A 111 -6.44 11.74 -0.30
C MET A 111 -5.93 12.84 0.64
N LYS A 112 -4.85 12.54 1.36
CA LYS A 112 -4.19 13.46 2.28
C LYS A 112 -3.05 14.21 1.56
N ARG A 113 -1.87 14.32 2.18
CA ARG A 113 -0.71 15.01 1.62
C ARG A 113 -0.33 14.49 0.24
N MET A 114 -0.34 13.16 0.09
CA MET A 114 0.04 12.48 -1.15
C MET A 114 -0.81 11.22 -1.36
N ALA A 115 -1.28 11.03 -2.58
CA ALA A 115 -1.89 9.79 -3.03
C ALA A 115 -1.46 9.52 -4.47
N ALA A 116 -0.19 9.17 -4.63
CA ALA A 116 0.46 9.09 -5.93
C ALA A 116 0.76 7.64 -6.34
N SER A 117 0.79 7.38 -7.63
CA SER A 117 1.21 6.11 -8.22
C SER A 117 0.41 4.93 -7.65
N GLY A 118 1.02 3.99 -6.90
CA GLY A 118 0.28 2.92 -6.20
C GLY A 118 -0.81 3.44 -5.27
N GLY A 119 -0.63 4.62 -4.64
CA GLY A 119 -1.65 5.28 -3.83
C GLY A 119 -2.87 5.71 -4.64
N TYR A 120 -2.66 6.24 -5.86
CA TYR A 120 -3.74 6.53 -6.80
C TYR A 120 -4.38 5.25 -7.34
N TYR A 121 -3.56 4.23 -7.63
CA TYR A 121 -4.02 2.93 -8.10
C TYR A 121 -5.05 2.29 -7.14
N ILE A 122 -4.73 2.23 -5.85
CA ILE A 122 -5.63 1.63 -4.85
C ILE A 122 -6.90 2.46 -4.62
N ALA A 123 -6.84 3.80 -4.83
CA ALA A 123 -8.01 4.66 -4.75
C ALA A 123 -9.11 4.26 -5.76
N MET A 124 -8.72 3.68 -6.90
CA MET A 124 -9.66 3.13 -7.89
C MET A 124 -10.47 1.96 -7.33
N GLY A 125 -10.04 1.35 -6.23
CA GLY A 125 -10.79 0.29 -5.54
C GLY A 125 -12.14 0.75 -4.93
N ALA A 126 -12.40 2.05 -4.87
CA ALA A 126 -13.72 2.58 -4.52
C ALA A 126 -14.80 2.27 -5.57
N GLY A 127 -14.38 1.89 -6.78
CA GLY A 127 -15.27 1.62 -7.90
C GLY A 127 -15.91 2.89 -8.49
N PRO A 128 -16.67 2.77 -9.58
CA PRO A 128 -17.22 3.92 -10.30
C PRO A 128 -18.30 4.68 -9.50
N SER A 129 -18.90 4.06 -8.50
CA SER A 129 -19.91 4.71 -7.62
C SER A 129 -19.30 5.37 -6.38
N GLY A 130 -18.02 5.16 -6.12
CA GLY A 130 -17.29 5.80 -5.04
C GLY A 130 -16.91 7.24 -5.38
N GLN A 131 -16.67 8.06 -4.36
CA GLN A 131 -16.18 9.43 -4.55
C GLN A 131 -14.76 9.57 -3.99
N ILE A 132 -13.92 10.25 -4.77
CA ILE A 132 -12.53 10.52 -4.43
C ILE A 132 -12.37 12.01 -4.09
N TYR A 133 -12.02 12.29 -2.84
CA TYR A 133 -11.73 13.62 -2.33
C TYR A 133 -10.23 13.82 -2.23
N ALA A 134 -9.76 15.01 -2.59
CA ALA A 134 -8.39 15.46 -2.35
C ALA A 134 -8.40 16.68 -1.41
N GLU A 135 -7.48 16.76 -0.45
CA GLU A 135 -7.26 18.01 0.29
C GLU A 135 -6.70 19.08 -0.67
N PRO A 136 -6.88 20.39 -0.40
CA PRO A 136 -6.48 21.45 -1.33
C PRO A 136 -4.99 21.44 -1.73
N THR A 137 -4.14 20.83 -0.89
CA THR A 137 -2.69 20.75 -1.12
C THR A 137 -2.21 19.34 -1.46
N THR A 138 -3.12 18.43 -1.72
CA THR A 138 -2.80 17.04 -2.10
C THR A 138 -1.99 16.99 -3.39
N TRP A 139 -1.00 16.12 -3.41
CA TRP A 139 -0.31 15.68 -4.61
C TRP A 139 -0.78 14.28 -4.99
N THR A 140 -1.18 14.11 -6.27
CA THR A 140 -1.68 12.83 -6.76
C THR A 140 -1.18 12.52 -8.17
N GLY A 141 -1.74 11.53 -8.85
CA GLY A 141 -1.28 11.13 -10.18
C GLY A 141 -0.03 10.26 -10.13
N SER A 142 1.07 10.69 -10.72
CA SER A 142 2.27 9.85 -10.94
C SER A 142 1.89 8.49 -11.55
N ILE A 143 1.01 8.54 -12.57
CA ILE A 143 0.50 7.35 -13.25
C ILE A 143 1.61 6.82 -14.14
N GLY A 144 2.25 5.74 -13.71
CA GLY A 144 3.40 5.15 -14.37
C GLY A 144 3.99 3.98 -13.58
N VAL A 145 4.96 3.29 -14.20
CA VAL A 145 5.67 2.15 -13.60
C VAL A 145 7.16 2.36 -13.73
N ILE A 146 7.89 2.06 -12.69
CA ILE A 146 9.35 2.14 -12.69
C ILE A 146 9.96 0.84 -12.17
N ILE A 147 11.08 0.43 -12.77
CA ILE A 147 12.04 -0.53 -12.18
C ILE A 147 13.34 0.25 -11.99
N PRO A 148 13.67 0.64 -10.76
CA PRO A 148 14.89 1.38 -10.49
C PRO A 148 16.12 0.54 -10.88
N ARG A 149 17.03 1.14 -11.66
CA ARG A 149 18.31 0.53 -12.00
C ARG A 149 19.40 1.61 -12.05
N TYR A 150 20.51 1.32 -11.45
CA TYR A 150 21.71 2.14 -11.52
C TYR A 150 22.78 1.41 -12.33
N ASP A 151 23.53 2.13 -13.17
CA ASP A 151 24.64 1.59 -13.91
C ASP A 151 25.94 2.06 -13.26
N ALA A 152 26.59 1.15 -12.56
CA ALA A 152 27.89 1.36 -11.90
C ALA A 152 29.06 0.69 -12.65
N SER A 153 28.83 0.27 -13.91
CA SER A 153 29.86 -0.47 -14.69
C SER A 153 31.17 0.29 -14.84
N GLN A 154 31.11 1.60 -15.12
CA GLN A 154 32.32 2.43 -15.25
C GLN A 154 33.05 2.61 -13.92
N LEU A 155 32.33 2.65 -12.78
CA LEU A 155 32.94 2.68 -11.46
C LEU A 155 33.65 1.35 -11.17
N ALA A 156 32.98 0.23 -11.43
CA ALA A 156 33.53 -1.10 -11.27
C ALA A 156 34.83 -1.27 -12.07
N GLU A 157 34.83 -0.85 -13.34
CA GLU A 157 36.02 -0.87 -14.19
C GLU A 157 37.18 -0.05 -13.59
N LYS A 158 36.90 1.18 -13.11
CA LYS A 158 37.94 2.05 -12.50
C LYS A 158 38.61 1.45 -11.26
N ILE A 159 37.89 0.63 -10.49
CA ILE A 159 38.42 -0.01 -9.29
C ILE A 159 38.83 -1.45 -9.52
N GLY A 160 38.87 -1.92 -10.77
CA GLY A 160 39.31 -3.25 -11.16
C GLY A 160 38.35 -4.38 -10.81
N VAL A 161 37.05 -4.08 -10.62
CA VAL A 161 35.99 -5.08 -10.38
C VAL A 161 35.35 -5.50 -11.70
N VAL A 162 35.38 -6.79 -12.00
CA VAL A 162 34.80 -7.39 -13.20
C VAL A 162 33.62 -8.26 -12.77
N SER A 163 32.47 -8.07 -13.40
CA SER A 163 31.28 -8.94 -13.19
C SER A 163 31.37 -10.12 -14.17
N ASP A 164 31.61 -11.32 -13.64
CA ASP A 164 31.70 -12.56 -14.40
C ASP A 164 30.82 -13.67 -13.80
N PRO A 165 29.49 -13.53 -13.88
CA PRO A 165 28.55 -14.48 -13.28
C PRO A 165 28.47 -15.76 -14.13
N LEU A 166 28.55 -16.93 -13.49
CA LEU A 166 28.16 -18.20 -14.09
C LEU A 166 26.61 -18.29 -14.10
N LYS A 167 26.02 -18.39 -15.27
CA LYS A 167 24.56 -18.35 -15.43
C LYS A 167 24.05 -19.35 -16.46
N THR A 168 22.87 -19.91 -16.23
CA THR A 168 22.21 -20.89 -17.11
C THR A 168 21.37 -20.26 -18.22
N GLY A 169 21.22 -18.93 -18.25
CA GLY A 169 20.42 -18.23 -19.24
C GLY A 169 20.79 -16.76 -19.37
N GLU A 170 20.56 -16.19 -20.55
CA GLU A 170 20.92 -14.82 -20.93
C GLU A 170 20.48 -13.78 -19.90
N PHE A 171 19.24 -13.90 -19.41
CA PHE A 171 18.58 -12.86 -18.59
C PHE A 171 18.72 -13.04 -17.07
N LYS A 172 19.51 -14.05 -16.61
CA LYS A 172 19.59 -14.36 -15.17
C LYS A 172 20.21 -13.24 -14.32
N ASP A 173 21.01 -12.37 -14.94
CA ASP A 173 21.65 -11.21 -14.33
C ASP A 173 21.32 -9.91 -15.06
N ALA A 174 20.14 -9.82 -15.65
CA ALA A 174 19.74 -8.74 -16.54
C ALA A 174 19.72 -7.34 -15.88
N LEU A 175 19.56 -7.26 -14.56
CA LEU A 175 19.60 -5.99 -13.83
C LEU A 175 20.91 -5.78 -13.05
N ASN A 176 21.95 -6.56 -13.36
CA ASN A 176 23.26 -6.40 -12.73
C ASN A 176 23.80 -4.96 -12.92
N PRO A 177 24.05 -4.22 -11.81
CA PRO A 177 24.54 -2.85 -11.90
C PRO A 177 26.00 -2.73 -12.33
N LEU A 178 26.79 -3.81 -12.25
CA LEU A 178 28.23 -3.79 -12.50
C LEU A 178 28.58 -4.01 -13.98
N ARG A 179 27.61 -4.13 -14.86
CA ARG A 179 27.80 -4.18 -16.30
C ARG A 179 26.70 -3.41 -17.04
N PRO A 180 26.96 -2.93 -18.28
CA PRO A 180 25.92 -2.35 -19.12
C PRO A 180 24.80 -3.35 -19.40
N MET A 181 23.58 -2.84 -19.51
CA MET A 181 22.41 -3.62 -19.93
C MET A 181 22.48 -3.88 -21.43
N THR A 182 22.21 -5.11 -21.87
CA THR A 182 22.13 -5.44 -23.30
C THR A 182 20.82 -4.94 -23.92
N ALA A 183 20.77 -4.87 -25.25
CA ALA A 183 19.55 -4.48 -25.97
C ALA A 183 18.40 -5.47 -25.74
N ASN A 184 18.71 -6.78 -25.68
CA ASN A 184 17.70 -7.81 -25.41
C ASN A 184 17.12 -7.71 -24.01
N GLU A 185 17.98 -7.47 -23.01
CA GLU A 185 17.55 -7.26 -21.63
C GLU A 185 16.65 -6.02 -21.51
N ARG A 186 17.03 -4.91 -22.15
CA ARG A 186 16.22 -3.70 -22.20
C ARG A 186 14.83 -3.97 -22.78
N LYS A 187 14.77 -4.62 -23.92
CA LYS A 187 13.51 -4.98 -24.58
C LYS A 187 12.62 -5.87 -23.69
N LEU A 188 13.22 -6.83 -22.97
CA LEU A 188 12.50 -7.67 -22.03
C LEU A 188 11.84 -6.83 -20.92
N TRP A 189 12.62 -5.95 -20.28
CA TRP A 189 12.14 -5.16 -19.14
C TRP A 189 11.16 -4.07 -19.58
N GLU A 190 11.34 -3.45 -20.72
CA GLU A 190 10.37 -2.50 -21.31
C GLU A 190 9.03 -3.19 -21.59
N GLY A 191 9.04 -4.45 -22.06
CA GLY A 191 7.81 -5.23 -22.23
C GLY A 191 7.10 -5.53 -20.93
N ILE A 192 7.82 -5.81 -19.84
CA ILE A 192 7.25 -6.03 -18.50
C ILE A 192 6.67 -4.72 -17.94
N LEU A 193 7.39 -3.60 -18.11
CA LEU A 193 6.91 -2.29 -17.71
C LEU A 193 5.63 -1.90 -18.45
N ASP A 194 5.59 -2.11 -19.78
CA ASP A 194 4.41 -1.79 -20.58
C ASP A 194 3.19 -2.62 -20.14
N GLN A 195 3.34 -3.92 -19.90
CA GLN A 195 2.23 -4.75 -19.42
C GLN A 195 1.66 -4.22 -18.07
N SER A 196 2.52 -3.80 -17.15
CA SER A 196 2.11 -3.23 -15.88
C SER A 196 1.46 -1.87 -16.04
N PHE A 197 1.98 -1.06 -16.97
CA PHE A 197 1.45 0.25 -17.31
C PHE A 197 0.05 0.16 -17.96
N GLN A 198 -0.16 -0.75 -18.90
CA GLN A 198 -1.47 -0.98 -19.50
C GLN A 198 -2.52 -1.44 -18.47
N LYS A 199 -2.11 -2.22 -17.46
CA LYS A 199 -3.00 -2.56 -16.33
C LYS A 199 -3.38 -1.32 -15.52
N PHE A 200 -2.43 -0.41 -15.28
CA PHE A 200 -2.73 0.82 -14.56
C PHE A 200 -3.75 1.67 -15.34
N ILE A 201 -3.50 1.89 -16.64
CA ILE A 201 -4.43 2.60 -17.53
C ILE A 201 -5.82 1.99 -17.45
N LYS A 202 -5.91 0.68 -17.64
CA LYS A 202 -7.19 -0.03 -17.60
C LYS A 202 -7.91 0.10 -16.25
N VAL A 203 -7.22 0.05 -15.14
CA VAL A 203 -7.82 0.23 -13.82
C VAL A 203 -8.42 1.63 -13.66
N ILE A 204 -7.80 2.66 -14.23
CA ILE A 204 -8.36 4.01 -14.19
C ILE A 204 -9.58 4.12 -15.12
N ASP A 205 -9.46 3.66 -16.37
CA ASP A 205 -10.53 3.63 -17.36
C ASP A 205 -11.79 2.91 -16.79
N ASP A 206 -11.61 1.73 -16.19
CA ASP A 206 -12.71 0.94 -15.61
C ASP A 206 -13.40 1.65 -14.40
N ASN A 207 -12.77 2.62 -13.75
CA ASN A 207 -13.25 3.19 -12.48
C ASN A 207 -13.42 4.72 -12.47
N ARG A 208 -13.07 5.43 -13.56
CA ARG A 208 -13.24 6.88 -13.68
C ARG A 208 -14.18 7.23 -14.83
N GLU A 209 -15.41 7.64 -14.48
CA GLU A 209 -16.39 8.05 -15.48
C GLU A 209 -15.87 9.26 -16.30
N GLY A 210 -15.90 9.13 -17.61
CA GLY A 210 -15.46 10.16 -18.56
C GLY A 210 -13.93 10.26 -18.76
N LEU A 211 -13.19 9.20 -18.38
CA LEU A 211 -11.79 8.98 -18.73
C LEU A 211 -11.67 7.63 -19.43
N ASP A 212 -11.64 7.62 -20.75
CA ASP A 212 -11.30 6.41 -21.52
C ASP A 212 -9.78 6.17 -21.53
N SER A 213 -9.38 5.01 -22.02
CA SER A 213 -7.97 4.60 -22.06
C SER A 213 -7.05 5.61 -22.76
N ASP A 214 -7.52 6.32 -23.79
CA ASP A 214 -6.70 7.30 -24.51
C ASP A 214 -6.56 8.60 -23.71
N ALA A 215 -7.63 9.06 -23.06
CA ALA A 215 -7.59 10.19 -22.15
C ALA A 215 -6.66 9.88 -20.94
N VAL A 216 -6.77 8.68 -20.37
CA VAL A 216 -5.87 8.24 -19.29
C VAL A 216 -4.42 8.22 -19.75
N LYS A 217 -4.11 7.69 -20.94
CA LYS A 217 -2.74 7.67 -21.48
C LYS A 217 -2.16 9.07 -21.64
N ALA A 218 -2.96 10.05 -22.05
CA ALA A 218 -2.53 11.44 -22.17
C ALA A 218 -2.12 12.03 -20.82
N LEU A 219 -2.76 11.60 -19.73
CA LEU A 219 -2.44 12.02 -18.36
C LEU A 219 -1.34 11.17 -17.70
N ALA A 220 -1.10 9.96 -18.21
CA ALA A 220 -0.21 8.96 -17.61
C ALA A 220 1.26 9.15 -18.04
N THR A 221 1.79 10.34 -17.80
CA THR A 221 3.18 10.70 -18.12
C THR A 221 4.15 10.46 -16.94
N GLY A 222 3.64 9.97 -15.80
CA GLY A 222 4.39 9.87 -14.56
C GLY A 222 4.45 11.17 -13.75
N GLN A 223 3.83 12.25 -14.24
CA GLN A 223 3.83 13.54 -13.52
C GLN A 223 2.91 13.52 -12.30
N ILE A 224 3.21 14.41 -11.35
CA ILE A 224 2.35 14.75 -10.23
C ILE A 224 1.34 15.80 -10.67
N TYR A 225 0.13 15.69 -10.14
CA TYR A 225 -0.93 16.68 -10.26
C TYR A 225 -1.23 17.29 -8.90
N THR A 226 -1.48 18.60 -8.86
CA THR A 226 -2.09 19.27 -7.72
C THR A 226 -3.55 18.85 -7.57
N ALA A 227 -4.19 19.15 -6.44
CA ALA A 227 -5.61 18.84 -6.25
C ALA A 227 -6.50 19.51 -7.32
N ASP A 228 -6.20 20.77 -7.67
CA ASP A 228 -6.95 21.52 -8.68
C ASP A 228 -6.77 20.91 -10.08
N ASP A 229 -5.55 20.55 -10.47
CA ASP A 229 -5.27 19.89 -11.74
C ASP A 229 -5.93 18.50 -11.79
N ALA A 230 -5.90 17.76 -10.69
CA ALA A 230 -6.53 16.44 -10.60
C ALA A 230 -8.05 16.53 -10.74
N LEU A 231 -8.67 17.55 -10.16
CA LEU A 231 -10.10 17.81 -10.32
C LEU A 231 -10.43 18.20 -11.76
N ALA A 232 -9.68 19.14 -12.35
CA ALA A 232 -9.87 19.58 -13.73
C ALA A 232 -9.73 18.42 -14.75
N ASN A 233 -8.83 17.46 -14.48
CA ASN A 233 -8.58 16.28 -15.29
C ASN A 233 -9.44 15.06 -14.87
N LYS A 234 -10.43 15.21 -14.01
CA LYS A 234 -11.33 14.15 -13.53
C LYS A 234 -10.62 12.97 -12.82
N LEU A 235 -9.40 13.18 -12.37
CA LEU A 235 -8.67 12.20 -11.56
C LEU A 235 -9.24 12.07 -10.14
N VAL A 236 -9.84 13.16 -9.62
CA VAL A 236 -10.60 13.19 -8.37
C VAL A 236 -11.97 13.83 -8.60
N ASP A 237 -12.89 13.66 -7.66
CA ASP A 237 -14.27 14.13 -7.80
C ASP A 237 -14.50 15.45 -7.08
N LYS A 238 -13.79 15.69 -5.97
CA LYS A 238 -13.99 16.89 -5.13
C LYS A 238 -12.69 17.27 -4.41
N ILE A 239 -12.59 18.56 -4.12
CA ILE A 239 -11.61 19.10 -3.17
C ILE A 239 -12.33 19.30 -1.84
N GLY A 240 -11.78 18.73 -0.76
CA GLY A 240 -12.35 18.82 0.59
C GLY A 240 -11.53 18.01 1.59
N TYR A 241 -11.87 18.16 2.85
CA TYR A 241 -11.21 17.48 3.95
C TYR A 241 -11.92 16.17 4.34
N GLN A 242 -11.32 15.43 5.26
CA GLN A 242 -11.85 14.15 5.72
C GLN A 242 -13.26 14.25 6.31
N GLU A 243 -13.56 15.37 6.96
CA GLU A 243 -14.88 15.65 7.51
C GLU A 243 -15.95 15.76 6.42
N ASP A 244 -15.59 16.36 5.27
CA ASP A 244 -16.49 16.51 4.13
C ASP A 244 -16.80 15.16 3.48
N SER A 245 -15.76 14.34 3.28
CA SER A 245 -15.90 13.00 2.71
C SER A 245 -16.68 12.05 3.64
N LEU A 246 -16.46 12.13 4.97
CA LEU A 246 -17.24 11.37 5.96
C LEU A 246 -18.70 11.78 5.96
N LYS A 247 -18.98 13.10 5.96
CA LYS A 247 -20.33 13.64 5.90
C LYS A 247 -21.05 13.18 4.64
N ALA A 248 -20.43 13.31 3.49
CA ALA A 248 -20.99 12.88 2.22
C ALA A 248 -21.27 11.36 2.18
N LEU A 249 -20.38 10.54 2.75
CA LEU A 249 -20.61 9.10 2.88
C LEU A 249 -21.78 8.80 3.83
N GLN A 250 -21.88 9.49 4.96
CA GLN A 250 -22.99 9.34 5.90
C GLN A 250 -24.34 9.71 5.25
N GLU A 251 -24.38 10.81 4.49
CA GLU A 251 -25.55 11.24 3.73
C GLU A 251 -25.93 10.22 2.65
N LYS A 252 -24.97 9.68 1.90
CA LYS A 252 -25.16 8.60 0.92
C LYS A 252 -25.79 7.36 1.53
N LEU A 253 -25.42 7.04 2.77
CA LEU A 253 -25.95 5.89 3.51
C LEU A 253 -27.31 6.16 4.18
N GLY A 254 -27.80 7.40 4.20
CA GLY A 254 -29.03 7.78 4.87
C GLY A 254 -29.00 7.58 6.39
N LEU A 255 -27.83 7.74 7.02
CA LEU A 255 -27.64 7.50 8.45
C LEU A 255 -27.70 8.80 9.23
N GLU A 256 -28.71 8.96 10.11
CA GLU A 256 -28.77 10.09 11.03
C GLU A 256 -27.69 9.99 12.13
N LYS A 257 -27.51 8.78 12.65
CA LYS A 257 -26.50 8.47 13.69
C LYS A 257 -25.60 7.37 13.22
N VAL A 258 -24.29 7.59 13.35
CA VAL A 258 -23.27 6.62 12.95
C VAL A 258 -22.06 6.70 13.88
N ARG A 259 -21.48 5.56 14.19
CA ARG A 259 -20.20 5.45 14.89
C ARG A 259 -19.08 5.33 13.86
N ILE A 260 -18.13 6.25 13.89
CA ILE A 260 -16.98 6.22 13.01
C ILE A 260 -15.83 5.57 13.76
N VAL A 261 -15.23 4.54 13.17
CA VAL A 261 -14.20 3.70 13.79
C VAL A 261 -12.97 3.58 12.91
N LYS A 262 -11.81 3.39 13.56
CA LYS A 262 -10.53 3.02 12.94
C LYS A 262 -10.06 1.69 13.49
N TYR A 263 -9.23 0.99 12.73
CA TYR A 263 -8.62 -0.27 13.16
C TYR A 263 -7.12 -0.10 13.37
N HIS A 264 -6.62 -0.73 14.44
CA HIS A 264 -5.20 -0.82 14.74
C HIS A 264 -4.80 -2.29 14.77
N SER A 265 -3.60 -2.61 14.31
CA SER A 265 -3.02 -3.92 14.52
C SER A 265 -2.73 -4.12 16.00
N HIS A 266 -2.91 -5.35 16.50
CA HIS A 266 -2.57 -5.68 17.88
C HIS A 266 -1.08 -5.43 18.12
N THR A 267 -0.77 -4.64 19.13
CA THR A 267 0.53 -4.65 19.79
C THR A 267 0.47 -5.66 20.92
N THR A 268 1.42 -6.58 20.97
CA THR A 268 1.45 -7.57 22.04
C THR A 268 1.63 -6.88 23.41
N LEU A 269 1.07 -7.50 24.48
CA LEU A 269 1.27 -7.02 25.87
C LEU A 269 2.76 -6.85 26.21
N LEU A 270 3.61 -7.69 25.63
CA LEU A 270 5.06 -7.64 25.80
C LEU A 270 5.65 -6.37 25.14
N GLU A 271 5.20 -6.00 23.95
CA GLU A 271 5.58 -4.74 23.27
C GLU A 271 5.10 -3.51 24.06
N GLN A 272 3.93 -3.60 24.72
CA GLN A 272 3.42 -2.52 25.59
C GLN A 272 4.19 -2.41 26.91
N LEU A 273 4.61 -3.53 27.51
CA LEU A 273 5.32 -3.55 28.80
C LEU A 273 6.81 -3.23 28.67
N LEU A 274 7.44 -3.65 27.57
CA LEU A 274 8.87 -3.37 27.34
C LEU A 274 9.11 -1.98 26.75
N GLY A 275 8.02 -1.20 26.55
CA GLY A 275 8.08 0.04 25.81
C GLY A 275 8.64 -0.24 24.41
N THR A 276 8.47 0.65 23.50
CA THR A 276 8.98 0.55 22.12
C THR A 276 10.52 0.58 22.01
N ALA A 277 11.22 -0.04 22.98
CA ALA A 277 12.55 -0.58 22.77
C ALA A 277 12.41 -1.81 21.84
N GLN A 278 11.85 -1.61 20.65
CA GLN A 278 12.28 -2.42 19.54
C GLN A 278 13.79 -2.15 19.43
N ALA A 279 14.57 -3.02 20.07
CA ALA A 279 15.88 -3.32 19.56
C ALA A 279 15.59 -3.77 18.12
N ARG A 280 15.67 -2.83 17.16
CA ARG A 280 15.69 -3.20 15.75
C ARG A 280 16.67 -4.35 15.67
N PRO A 281 16.30 -5.55 15.20
CA PRO A 281 17.29 -6.60 15.04
C PRO A 281 18.43 -5.97 14.26
N PRO A 282 19.70 -6.24 14.65
CA PRO A 282 20.84 -5.63 13.96
C PRO A 282 20.60 -5.84 12.49
N VAL A 283 20.51 -4.73 11.75
CA VAL A 283 20.25 -4.75 10.32
C VAL A 283 21.44 -5.47 9.71
N ASP A 284 21.22 -6.68 9.23
CA ASP A 284 22.24 -7.42 8.49
C ASP A 284 22.51 -6.67 7.17
N PRO A 285 23.66 -6.00 7.01
CA PRO A 285 23.95 -5.24 5.81
C PRO A 285 23.87 -6.09 4.53
N TRP A 286 24.19 -7.38 4.63
CA TRP A 286 24.10 -8.32 3.52
C TRP A 286 22.64 -8.62 3.15
N LYS A 287 21.75 -8.74 4.14
CA LYS A 287 20.33 -8.91 3.90
C LYS A 287 19.75 -7.69 3.18
N LEU A 288 20.11 -6.47 3.61
CA LEU A 288 19.68 -5.24 2.93
C LEU A 288 20.18 -5.18 1.47
N ILE A 289 21.45 -5.50 1.23
CA ILE A 289 22.01 -5.53 -0.12
C ILE A 289 21.31 -6.57 -0.98
N MET A 290 21.07 -7.77 -0.44
CA MET A 290 20.37 -8.84 -1.14
C MET A 290 18.93 -8.48 -1.44
N GLU A 291 18.20 -7.91 -0.49
CA GLU A 291 16.82 -7.46 -0.69
C GLU A 291 16.72 -6.28 -1.66
N ALA A 292 17.66 -5.34 -1.61
CA ALA A 292 17.73 -4.22 -2.55
C ALA A 292 18.12 -4.66 -3.98
N SER A 293 18.77 -5.81 -4.13
CA SER A 293 19.16 -6.35 -5.44
C SER A 293 18.04 -7.12 -6.14
N VAL A 294 16.91 -7.41 -5.45
CA VAL A 294 15.78 -8.10 -6.06
C VAL A 294 15.00 -7.11 -6.95
N PRO A 295 14.87 -7.41 -8.26
CA PRO A 295 14.09 -6.55 -9.16
C PRO A 295 12.64 -6.46 -8.71
N ARG A 296 12.13 -5.24 -8.55
CA ARG A 296 10.72 -5.01 -8.17
C ARG A 296 10.13 -3.95 -9.09
N ALA A 297 9.07 -4.30 -9.81
CA ALA A 297 8.27 -3.31 -10.50
C ALA A 297 7.48 -2.50 -9.46
N MET A 298 7.52 -1.17 -9.57
CA MET A 298 6.95 -0.27 -8.58
C MET A 298 6.01 0.74 -9.23
N TYR A 299 4.86 0.91 -8.63
CA TYR A 299 4.05 2.11 -8.71
C TYR A 299 4.51 3.04 -7.58
N LEU A 300 5.62 3.72 -7.78
CA LEU A 300 6.23 4.57 -6.75
C LEU A 300 6.55 5.95 -7.30
N CYS A 301 6.03 6.98 -6.64
CA CYS A 301 6.45 8.34 -6.83
C CYS A 301 7.69 8.58 -5.94
N SER A 302 8.88 8.38 -6.51
CA SER A 302 10.13 8.62 -5.79
C SER A 302 11.15 9.27 -6.72
N TRP A 303 11.77 10.32 -6.24
CA TRP A 303 12.88 11.00 -6.93
C TRP A 303 14.23 10.52 -6.37
N MET A 304 14.19 9.86 -5.21
CA MET A 304 15.34 9.16 -4.64
C MET A 304 14.87 7.84 -4.03
N PRO A 305 15.72 6.78 -4.07
CA PRO A 305 15.42 5.59 -3.32
C PRO A 305 15.29 5.97 -1.83
N ALA A 306 14.21 5.53 -1.19
CA ALA A 306 14.09 5.65 0.24
C ALA A 306 15.29 4.93 0.86
N LEU A 307 16.18 5.66 1.50
CA LEU A 307 17.19 5.04 2.35
C LEU A 307 16.45 4.42 3.52
N PRO A 308 16.70 3.14 3.84
CA PRO A 308 16.12 2.54 5.04
C PRO A 308 16.59 3.35 6.25
N GLU A 309 15.63 3.82 7.05
CA GLU A 309 15.91 4.45 8.35
C GLU A 309 16.52 3.44 9.35
#